data_ec41fefdf8e3e24b9660c29b288b0025
#
_entry.id   ec41fefdf8e3e24b9660c29b288b0025
#
_cell.length_a   1.000
_cell.length_b   1.000
_cell.length_c   1.000
_cell.angle_alpha   90.00
_cell.angle_beta   90.00
_cell.angle_gamma   90.00
#
_symmetry.space_group_name_H-M   'P 1'
#
loop_
_entity.id
_entity.type
_entity.pdbx_description
1 polymer ?
#
loop_
_entity_poly.entity_id
_entity_poly.type
_entity_poly.pdbx_seq_one_letter_code
_entity_poly.pdbx_strand_id
1 'polypeptide(L)'
;MELTNEQLTQLEELASLFCSIDEIALLIDVDEASLRREIRKKTSEAAKYYFRGKLLTQVKLRKQTKLFAEKGSPQAEQTMKQLYERQCNNE
;
A
#
# COMPACT_ATOMS: atom_id res chain seq x y z
N MET A 1 6.08 20.58 -1.99
CA MET A 1 4.77 20.41 -1.32
C MET A 1 4.98 19.88 0.07
N GLU A 2 4.41 20.53 1.05
CA GLU A 2 4.45 20.04 2.43
C GLU A 2 3.05 19.64 2.86
N LEU A 3 2.90 18.41 3.34
CA LEU A 3 1.66 17.91 3.90
C LEU A 3 1.71 18.04 5.41
N THR A 4 0.58 18.39 6.02
CA THR A 4 0.46 18.40 7.47
C THR A 4 0.48 16.96 8.00
N ASN A 5 0.73 16.80 9.31
CA ASN A 5 0.66 15.47 9.92
C ASN A 5 -0.72 14.84 9.76
N GLU A 6 -1.77 15.65 9.83
CA GLU A 6 -3.13 15.18 9.63
C GLU A 6 -3.33 14.69 8.20
N GLN A 7 -2.83 15.45 7.20
CA GLN A 7 -2.92 15.04 5.81
C GLN A 7 -2.12 13.76 5.53
N LEU A 8 -0.95 13.61 6.14
CA LEU A 8 -0.13 12.41 6.02
C LEU A 8 -0.87 11.18 6.59
N THR A 9 -1.49 11.34 7.76
CA THR A 9 -2.26 10.27 8.38
C THR A 9 -3.45 9.86 7.49
N GLN A 10 -4.15 10.83 6.93
CA GLN A 10 -5.26 10.57 6.01
C GLN A 10 -4.76 9.88 4.73
N LEU A 11 -3.62 10.34 4.21
CA LEU A 11 -3.00 9.73 3.04
C LEU A 11 -2.72 8.24 3.28
N GLU A 12 -2.14 7.90 4.41
CA GLU A 12 -1.85 6.52 4.76
C GLU A 12 -3.12 5.68 4.87
N GLU A 13 -4.15 6.21 5.55
CA GLU A 13 -5.42 5.51 5.72
C GLU A 13 -6.10 5.25 4.37
N LEU A 14 -6.17 6.26 3.51
CA LEU A 14 -6.79 6.12 2.19
C LEU A 14 -6.00 5.18 1.30
N ALA A 15 -4.67 5.23 1.38
CA ALA A 15 -3.82 4.29 0.64
C ALA A 15 -4.05 2.85 1.12
N SER A 16 -4.31 2.65 2.41
CA SER A 16 -4.63 1.34 2.96
C SER A 16 -5.95 0.77 2.44
N LEU A 17 -6.83 1.64 1.96
CA LEU A 17 -8.08 1.25 1.30
C LEU A 17 -7.92 1.13 -0.21
N PHE A 18 -6.68 1.24 -0.70
CA PHE A 18 -6.34 1.19 -2.14
C PHE A 18 -6.98 2.30 -2.97
N CYS A 19 -7.23 3.45 -2.35
CA CYS A 19 -7.63 4.62 -3.10
C CYS A 19 -6.51 5.05 -4.03
N SER A 20 -6.88 5.51 -5.22
CA SER A 20 -5.92 6.03 -6.19
C SER A 20 -5.37 7.39 -5.76
N ILE A 21 -4.28 7.82 -6.36
CA ILE A 21 -3.65 9.10 -6.02
C ILE A 21 -4.61 10.26 -6.28
N ASP A 22 -5.36 10.21 -7.38
CA ASP A 22 -6.35 11.25 -7.71
C ASP A 22 -7.50 11.30 -6.70
N GLU A 23 -7.98 10.15 -6.24
CA GLU A 23 -8.99 10.08 -5.18
C GLU A 23 -8.47 10.66 -3.87
N ILE A 24 -7.25 10.29 -3.49
CA ILE A 24 -6.63 10.77 -2.26
C ILE A 24 -6.45 12.29 -2.32
N ALA A 25 -5.93 12.81 -3.44
CA ALA A 25 -5.71 14.24 -3.62
C ALA A 25 -7.00 15.03 -3.45
N LEU A 26 -8.10 14.51 -4.00
CA LEU A 26 -9.40 15.13 -3.87
C LEU A 26 -9.88 15.15 -2.41
N LEU A 27 -9.69 14.04 -1.70
CA LEU A 27 -10.17 13.88 -0.34
C LEU A 27 -9.39 14.68 0.69
N ILE A 28 -8.07 14.83 0.50
CA ILE A 28 -7.24 15.63 1.41
C ILE A 28 -7.03 17.06 0.93
N ASP A 29 -7.71 17.43 -0.16
CA ASP A 29 -7.74 18.79 -0.71
C ASP A 29 -6.34 19.31 -1.09
N VAL A 30 -5.65 18.55 -1.92
CA VAL A 30 -4.35 18.95 -2.48
C VAL A 30 -4.38 18.76 -3.99
N ASP A 31 -3.44 19.43 -4.68
CA ASP A 31 -3.31 19.30 -6.12
C ASP A 31 -2.81 17.90 -6.49
N GLU A 32 -3.54 17.23 -7.41
CA GLU A 32 -3.21 15.87 -7.83
C GLU A 32 -1.81 15.75 -8.42
N ALA A 33 -1.45 16.65 -9.33
CA ALA A 33 -0.16 16.58 -10.00
C ALA A 33 0.99 16.76 -9.00
N SER A 34 0.81 17.67 -8.03
CA SER A 34 1.78 17.89 -6.96
C SER A 34 1.91 16.68 -6.05
N LEU A 35 0.81 16.06 -5.66
CA LEU A 35 0.83 14.86 -4.83
C LEU A 35 1.50 13.71 -5.56
N ARG A 36 1.18 13.53 -6.83
CA ARG A 36 1.78 12.48 -7.66
C ARG A 36 3.29 12.64 -7.76
N ARG A 37 3.77 13.88 -7.93
CA ARG A 37 5.22 14.16 -7.96
C ARG A 37 5.87 13.85 -6.62
N GLU A 38 5.23 14.22 -5.50
CA GLU A 38 5.77 13.93 -4.17
C GLU A 38 5.88 12.43 -3.92
N ILE A 39 4.87 11.67 -4.31
CA ILE A 39 4.87 10.21 -4.13
C ILE A 39 5.97 9.56 -4.99
N ARG A 40 6.28 10.12 -6.16
CA ARG A 40 7.37 9.62 -7.00
C ARG A 40 8.74 9.86 -6.40
N LYS A 41 8.87 10.83 -5.51
CA LYS A 41 10.11 11.05 -4.75
C LYS A 41 10.17 10.04 -3.61
N LYS A 42 10.84 8.93 -3.82
CA LYS A 42 10.86 7.79 -2.89
C LYS A 42 11.33 8.15 -1.48
N THR A 43 12.06 9.25 -1.33
CA THR A 43 12.56 9.71 -0.03
C THR A 43 11.61 10.66 0.68
N SER A 44 10.51 11.07 0.05
CA SER A 44 9.56 12.00 0.65
C SER A 44 8.70 11.31 1.70
N GLU A 45 8.17 12.10 2.65
CA GLU A 45 7.23 11.58 3.64
C GLU A 45 5.94 11.13 2.98
N ALA A 46 5.46 11.84 1.95
CA ALA A 46 4.27 11.46 1.23
C ALA A 46 4.41 10.05 0.64
N ALA A 47 5.55 9.75 0.02
CA ALA A 47 5.81 8.42 -0.53
C ALA A 47 5.81 7.36 0.57
N LYS A 48 6.47 7.65 1.69
CA LYS A 48 6.55 6.72 2.83
C LYS A 48 5.17 6.35 3.35
N TYR A 49 4.32 7.35 3.62
CA TYR A 49 2.99 7.12 4.15
C TYR A 49 2.08 6.42 3.14
N TYR A 50 2.19 6.80 1.87
CA TYR A 50 1.41 6.20 0.81
C TYR A 50 1.71 4.69 0.65
N PHE A 51 2.99 4.35 0.49
CA PHE A 51 3.39 2.96 0.29
C PHE A 51 3.21 2.12 1.55
N ARG A 52 3.43 2.72 2.73
CA ARG A 52 3.19 2.03 4.00
C ARG A 52 1.71 1.67 4.16
N GLY A 53 0.81 2.59 3.83
CA GLY A 53 -0.62 2.32 3.90
C GLY A 53 -1.02 1.15 3.02
N LYS A 54 -0.59 1.15 1.77
CA LYS A 54 -0.86 0.05 0.84
C LYS A 54 -0.30 -1.27 1.36
N LEU A 55 0.93 -1.24 1.84
CA LEU A 55 1.61 -2.45 2.30
C LEU A 55 0.94 -3.03 3.54
N LEU A 56 0.48 -2.19 4.47
CA LEU A 56 -0.21 -2.68 5.67
C LEU A 56 -1.42 -3.55 5.33
N THR A 57 -2.22 -3.12 4.36
CA THR A 57 -3.38 -3.91 3.92
C THR A 57 -2.95 -5.17 3.17
N GLN A 58 -1.93 -5.06 2.31
CA GLN A 58 -1.40 -6.23 1.62
C GLN A 58 -0.90 -7.28 2.60
N VAL A 59 -0.23 -6.86 3.68
CA VAL A 59 0.26 -7.79 4.71
C VAL A 59 -0.91 -8.48 5.42
N LYS A 60 -1.99 -7.74 5.73
CA LYS A 60 -3.19 -8.35 6.31
C LYS A 60 -3.81 -9.39 5.39
N LEU A 61 -3.88 -9.09 4.10
CA LEU A 61 -4.41 -10.03 3.11
C LEU A 61 -3.53 -11.27 3.00
N ARG A 62 -2.21 -11.10 3.06
CA ARG A 62 -1.27 -12.22 3.04
C ARG A 62 -1.46 -13.13 4.25
N LYS A 63 -1.73 -12.55 5.43
CA LYS A 63 -2.02 -13.33 6.65
C LYS A 63 -3.28 -14.17 6.48
N GLN A 64 -4.33 -13.59 5.89
CA GLN A 64 -5.56 -14.32 5.63
C GLN A 64 -5.34 -15.43 4.61
N THR A 65 -4.59 -15.14 3.54
CA THR A 65 -4.25 -16.12 2.51
C THR A 65 -3.48 -17.28 3.11
N LYS A 66 -2.54 -17.00 4.01
CA LYS A 66 -1.78 -18.03 4.71
C LYS A 66 -2.71 -18.94 5.53
N LEU A 67 -3.67 -18.36 6.25
CA LEU A 67 -4.63 -19.16 7.01
C LEU A 67 -5.44 -20.10 6.11
N PHE A 68 -5.92 -19.60 4.96
CA PHE A 68 -6.66 -20.44 4.02
C PHE A 68 -5.77 -21.53 3.41
N ALA A 69 -4.50 -21.23 3.13
CA ALA A 69 -3.56 -22.21 2.63
C ALA A 69 -3.34 -23.32 3.66
N GLU A 70 -3.20 -22.97 4.94
CA GLU A 70 -3.04 -23.94 6.01
C GLU A 70 -4.27 -24.83 6.18
N LYS A 71 -5.45 -24.32 5.79
CA LYS A 71 -6.70 -25.09 5.80
C LYS A 71 -6.92 -25.92 4.55
N GLY A 72 -5.96 -25.92 3.64
CA GLY A 72 -5.99 -26.75 2.44
C GLY A 72 -6.58 -26.12 1.18
N SER A 73 -6.72 -24.80 1.13
CA SER A 73 -7.18 -24.12 -0.09
C SER A 73 -6.09 -24.16 -1.17
N PRO A 74 -6.32 -24.84 -2.32
CA PRO A 74 -5.30 -24.89 -3.39
C PRO A 74 -4.94 -23.51 -3.95
N GLN A 75 -5.93 -22.63 -4.07
CA GLN A 75 -5.70 -21.27 -4.58
C GLN A 75 -4.82 -20.47 -3.62
N ALA A 76 -5.10 -20.56 -2.32
CA ALA A 76 -4.31 -19.87 -1.30
C ALA A 76 -2.89 -20.41 -1.23
N GLU A 77 -2.72 -21.74 -1.35
CA GLU A 77 -1.40 -22.37 -1.41
C GLU A 77 -0.60 -21.86 -2.60
N GLN A 78 -1.25 -21.77 -3.77
CA GLN A 78 -0.59 -21.25 -4.97
C GLN A 78 -0.17 -19.80 -4.80
N THR A 79 -1.02 -18.97 -4.20
CA THR A 79 -0.72 -17.57 -3.93
C THR A 79 0.47 -17.44 -2.98
N MET A 80 0.50 -18.21 -1.91
CA MET A 80 1.61 -18.19 -0.95
C MET A 80 2.93 -18.64 -1.60
N LYS A 81 2.86 -19.64 -2.47
CA LYS A 81 4.03 -20.11 -3.21
C LYS A 81 4.59 -19.01 -4.11
N GLN A 82 3.71 -18.28 -4.82
CA GLN A 82 4.12 -17.16 -5.66
C GLN A 82 4.78 -16.05 -4.85
N LEU A 83 4.23 -15.74 -3.68
CA LEU A 83 4.80 -14.73 -2.78
C LEU A 83 6.18 -15.13 -2.28
N TYR A 84 6.36 -16.41 -1.94
CA TYR A 84 7.65 -16.95 -1.53
C TYR A 84 8.68 -16.83 -2.65
N GLU A 85 8.32 -17.23 -3.86
CA GLU A 85 9.21 -17.15 -5.02
C GLU A 85 9.61 -15.70 -5.32
N ARG A 86 8.66 -14.75 -5.20
CA ARG A 86 8.94 -13.33 -5.40
C ARG A 86 9.91 -12.80 -4.33
N GLN A 87 9.73 -13.22 -3.08
CA GLN A 87 10.65 -12.85 -2.00
C GLN A 87 12.06 -13.32 -2.31
N CYS A 88 12.21 -14.59 -2.69
CA CYS A 88 13.51 -15.16 -3.02
C CYS A 88 14.18 -14.44 -4.19
N ASN A 89 13.40 -14.04 -5.19
CA ASN A 89 13.92 -13.32 -6.35
C ASN A 89 14.36 -11.90 -6.02
N ASN A 90 13.82 -11.31 -4.95
CA ASN A 90 14.14 -9.95 -4.53
C ASN A 90 15.27 -9.89 -3.50
N GLU A 91 15.69 -11.02 -3.02
CA GLU A 91 16.82 -11.12 -2.10
C GLU A 91 18.08 -11.56 -2.85
#